data_d9fb282e88f537d439d28521bfeefefe
#
_entry.id   d9fb282e88f537d439d28521bfeefefe
#
_cell.length_a   1.000
_cell.length_b   1.000
_cell.length_c   1.000
_cell.angle_alpha   90.00
_cell.angle_beta   90.00
_cell.angle_gamma   90.00
#
_symmetry.space_group_name_H-M   'P 1'
#
loop_
_entity.id
_entity.type
_entity.pdbx_description
1 polymer ?
#
loop_
_entity_poly.entity_id
_entity_poly.type
_entity_poly.pdbx_seq_one_letter_code
_entity_poly.pdbx_strand_id
1 'polypeptide(L)'
;MIPGLQAISLLELKVLAAPRHWSVEGHLDEIPSLTPLRGNISAEHQGNILEVKGKINTIVTHCCDRCLGEFNQSLSLNTEEQIWLGVRDCQAAEPNNSNQLDQIDALMECLDPHGSFDPERWIFEQLSLQMPLVKRCGADCPGPPQPSTKKSGAQHQQPDIDPRWAALRKLSSS
;
A
#
# COMPACT_ATOMS: atom_id res chain seq x y z
N MET A 1 -12.98 12.04 1.35
CA MET A 1 -13.97 11.40 2.28
C MET A 1 -15.13 10.86 1.47
N ILE A 2 -15.36 9.55 1.54
CA ILE A 2 -16.41 8.85 0.79
C ILE A 2 -17.72 8.94 1.58
N PRO A 3 -18.83 9.41 0.98
CA PRO A 3 -20.12 9.51 1.67
C PRO A 3 -20.58 8.15 2.20
N GLY A 4 -20.99 8.10 3.46
CA GLY A 4 -21.50 6.88 4.10
C GLY A 4 -20.44 5.98 4.75
N LEU A 5 -19.14 6.24 4.60
CA LEU A 5 -18.05 5.53 5.24
C LEU A 5 -17.60 6.24 6.53
N GLN A 6 -18.52 6.45 7.46
CA GLN A 6 -18.18 7.03 8.74
C GLN A 6 -17.67 5.97 9.70
N ALA A 7 -16.73 6.36 10.56
CA ALA A 7 -16.25 5.52 11.63
C ALA A 7 -17.40 5.07 12.53
N ILE A 8 -17.41 3.79 12.92
CA ILE A 8 -18.44 3.18 13.75
C ILE A 8 -17.83 2.68 15.05
N SER A 9 -18.54 2.86 16.17
CA SER A 9 -18.09 2.30 17.45
C SER A 9 -18.12 0.77 17.44
N LEU A 10 -17.08 0.13 17.98
CA LEU A 10 -17.05 -1.33 18.14
C LEU A 10 -18.16 -1.83 19.06
N LEU A 11 -18.59 -1.02 20.02
CA LEU A 11 -19.76 -1.35 20.87
C LEU A 11 -21.05 -1.38 20.06
N GLU A 12 -21.22 -0.49 19.09
CA GLU A 12 -22.39 -0.50 18.19
C GLU A 12 -22.39 -1.75 17.31
N LEU A 13 -21.24 -2.14 16.73
CA LEU A 13 -21.11 -3.36 15.96
C LEU A 13 -21.41 -4.61 16.80
N LYS A 14 -21.00 -4.60 18.07
CA LYS A 14 -21.30 -5.70 19.00
C LYS A 14 -22.79 -5.83 19.27
N VAL A 15 -23.51 -4.72 19.41
CA VAL A 15 -24.98 -4.71 19.68
C VAL A 15 -25.77 -5.15 18.44
N LEU A 16 -25.29 -4.82 17.23
CA LEU A 16 -25.95 -5.22 15.98
C LEU A 16 -26.04 -6.74 15.81
N ALA A 17 -25.07 -7.50 16.36
CA ALA A 17 -24.97 -8.96 16.25
C ALA A 17 -25.15 -9.50 14.80
N ALA A 18 -24.84 -8.66 13.81
CA ALA A 18 -24.92 -8.94 12.38
C ALA A 18 -23.87 -8.12 11.63
N PRO A 19 -23.40 -8.60 10.48
CA PRO A 19 -22.45 -7.85 9.66
C PRO A 19 -23.01 -6.48 9.25
N ARG A 20 -22.25 -5.43 9.48
CA ARG A 20 -22.55 -4.10 8.93
C ARG A 20 -21.99 -4.03 7.52
N HIS A 21 -22.78 -3.60 6.55
CA HIS A 21 -22.38 -3.45 5.16
C HIS A 21 -22.30 -1.98 4.77
N TRP A 22 -21.28 -1.62 3.99
CA TRP A 22 -21.15 -0.31 3.35
C TRP A 22 -20.94 -0.49 1.86
N SER A 23 -21.63 0.32 1.07
CA SER A 23 -21.35 0.51 -0.34
C SER A 23 -20.26 1.57 -0.50
N VAL A 24 -19.25 1.28 -1.26
CA VAL A 24 -18.12 2.17 -1.54
C VAL A 24 -18.28 2.73 -2.93
N GLU A 25 -18.47 4.06 -3.03
CA GLU A 25 -18.46 4.78 -4.31
C GLU A 25 -17.92 6.20 -4.10
N GLY A 26 -16.70 6.45 -4.56
CA GLY A 26 -16.06 7.76 -4.41
C GLY A 26 -14.56 7.72 -4.57
N HIS A 27 -13.89 8.83 -4.27
CA HIS A 27 -12.45 8.96 -4.30
C HIS A 27 -11.89 9.13 -2.90
N LEU A 28 -10.70 8.55 -2.67
CA LEU A 28 -9.88 8.82 -1.50
C LEU A 28 -8.82 9.85 -1.90
N ASP A 29 -8.66 10.89 -1.08
CA ASP A 29 -7.72 11.98 -1.37
C ASP A 29 -6.25 11.50 -1.37
N GLU A 30 -5.96 10.48 -0.56
CA GLU A 30 -4.61 9.91 -0.41
C GLU A 30 -4.23 8.94 -1.55
N ILE A 31 -5.20 8.47 -2.36
CA ILE A 31 -4.96 7.54 -3.46
C ILE A 31 -5.17 8.26 -4.79
N PRO A 32 -4.17 8.33 -5.68
CA PRO A 32 -4.29 8.98 -6.99
C PRO A 32 -5.13 8.11 -7.95
N SER A 33 -6.40 7.91 -7.61
CA SER A 33 -7.31 7.10 -8.40
C SER A 33 -7.88 7.89 -9.59
N LEU A 34 -7.75 7.31 -10.79
CA LEU A 34 -8.32 7.85 -12.02
C LEU A 34 -9.84 7.68 -12.06
N THR A 35 -10.32 6.55 -11.53
CA THR A 35 -11.74 6.24 -11.44
C THR A 35 -12.19 6.18 -9.97
N PRO A 36 -13.46 6.47 -9.67
CA PRO A 36 -13.95 6.29 -8.31
C PRO A 36 -13.75 4.83 -7.85
N LEU A 37 -13.43 4.66 -6.58
CA LEU A 37 -13.45 3.37 -5.93
C LEU A 37 -14.88 2.84 -5.95
N ARG A 38 -15.06 1.58 -6.34
CA ARG A 38 -16.37 0.93 -6.38
C ARG A 38 -16.30 -0.43 -5.74
N GLY A 39 -17.23 -0.70 -4.85
CA GLY A 39 -17.30 -1.98 -4.19
C GLY A 39 -18.14 -1.99 -2.93
N ASN A 40 -17.83 -2.92 -2.06
CA ASN A 40 -18.49 -3.10 -0.78
C ASN A 40 -17.50 -3.55 0.30
N ILE A 41 -17.81 -3.17 1.53
CA ILE A 41 -17.15 -3.64 2.74
C ILE A 41 -18.20 -4.18 3.68
N SER A 42 -17.81 -5.15 4.49
CA SER A 42 -18.58 -5.59 5.64
C SER A 42 -17.67 -5.78 6.85
N ALA A 43 -18.16 -5.43 8.03
CA ALA A 43 -17.49 -5.71 9.29
C ALA A 43 -18.45 -6.37 10.26
N GLU A 44 -18.00 -7.41 10.94
CA GLU A 44 -18.75 -8.20 11.90
C GLU A 44 -17.97 -8.36 13.19
N HIS A 45 -18.62 -8.09 14.31
CA HIS A 45 -18.03 -8.27 15.64
C HIS A 45 -18.27 -9.71 16.14
N GLN A 46 -17.21 -10.51 16.19
CA GLN A 46 -17.25 -11.91 16.61
C GLN A 46 -16.55 -12.11 17.98
N GLY A 47 -17.15 -11.58 19.05
CA GLY A 47 -16.60 -11.71 20.40
C GLY A 47 -15.32 -10.88 20.61
N ASN A 48 -14.16 -11.47 20.42
CA ASN A 48 -12.86 -10.82 20.59
C ASN A 48 -12.19 -10.47 19.25
N ILE A 49 -12.87 -10.68 18.14
CA ILE A 49 -12.35 -10.45 16.79
C ILE A 49 -13.35 -9.58 16.02
N LEU A 50 -12.82 -8.61 15.30
CA LEU A 50 -13.54 -7.90 14.25
C LEU A 50 -13.15 -8.53 12.90
N GLU A 51 -14.09 -9.19 12.26
CA GLU A 51 -13.91 -9.70 10.91
C GLU A 51 -14.28 -8.63 9.88
N VAL A 52 -13.35 -8.24 9.03
CA VAL A 52 -13.56 -7.23 7.98
C VAL A 52 -13.35 -7.86 6.62
N LYS A 53 -14.32 -7.72 5.73
CA LYS A 53 -14.25 -8.20 4.34
C LYS A 53 -14.47 -7.03 3.40
N GLY A 54 -13.61 -6.93 2.38
CA GLY A 54 -13.69 -5.87 1.38
C GLY A 54 -13.47 -6.38 -0.03
N LYS A 55 -14.32 -5.88 -0.94
CA LYS A 55 -14.16 -6.09 -2.37
C LYS A 55 -14.32 -4.76 -3.08
N ILE A 56 -13.20 -4.19 -3.55
CA ILE A 56 -13.15 -2.85 -4.13
C ILE A 56 -12.31 -2.89 -5.40
N ASN A 57 -12.73 -2.12 -6.41
CA ASN A 57 -12.02 -1.97 -7.66
C ASN A 57 -11.85 -0.49 -7.99
N THR A 58 -10.70 -0.14 -8.54
CA THR A 58 -10.40 1.20 -9.06
C THR A 58 -9.30 1.12 -10.11
N ILE A 59 -9.02 2.23 -10.78
CA ILE A 59 -7.87 2.42 -11.66
C ILE A 59 -7.03 3.53 -11.07
N VAL A 60 -5.74 3.28 -10.88
CA VAL A 60 -4.77 4.27 -10.40
C VAL A 60 -3.81 4.66 -11.52
N THR A 61 -3.42 5.92 -11.53
CA THR A 61 -2.39 6.44 -12.43
C THR A 61 -1.04 6.42 -11.71
N HIS A 62 -0.06 5.77 -12.31
CA HIS A 62 1.30 5.70 -11.80
C HIS A 62 2.29 6.33 -12.77
N CYS A 63 3.37 6.88 -12.22
CA CYS A 63 4.56 7.21 -12.97
C CYS A 63 5.48 5.98 -13.04
N CYS A 64 5.92 5.60 -14.23
CA CYS A 64 6.83 4.48 -14.41
C CYS A 64 8.22 4.82 -13.86
N ASP A 65 8.76 4.00 -12.97
CA ASP A 65 10.08 4.20 -12.35
C ASP A 65 11.25 4.11 -13.36
N ARG A 66 10.98 3.60 -14.57
CA ARG A 66 12.01 3.40 -15.59
C ARG A 66 12.00 4.47 -16.69
N CYS A 67 10.84 4.79 -17.25
CA CYS A 67 10.73 5.73 -18.36
C CYS A 67 10.13 7.09 -17.96
N LEU A 68 9.67 7.22 -16.72
CA LEU A 68 9.00 8.39 -16.15
C LEU A 68 7.69 8.78 -16.86
N GLY A 69 7.18 7.92 -17.74
CA GLY A 69 5.87 8.10 -18.38
C GLY A 69 4.75 7.66 -17.44
N GLU A 70 3.59 8.28 -17.57
CA GLU A 70 2.39 7.89 -16.84
C GLU A 70 1.73 6.66 -17.47
N PHE A 71 1.18 5.79 -16.64
CA PHE A 71 0.39 4.65 -17.06
C PHE A 71 -0.71 4.34 -16.05
N ASN A 72 -1.78 3.72 -16.55
CA ASN A 72 -2.92 3.34 -15.73
C ASN A 72 -2.85 1.86 -15.38
N GLN A 73 -3.11 1.55 -14.11
CA GLN A 73 -3.15 0.19 -13.60
C GLN A 73 -4.46 -0.06 -12.87
N SER A 74 -5.12 -1.17 -13.19
CA SER A 74 -6.29 -1.62 -12.43
C SER A 74 -5.83 -2.15 -11.07
N LEU A 75 -6.48 -1.68 -10.02
CA LEU A 75 -6.26 -2.11 -8.65
C LEU A 75 -7.54 -2.76 -8.15
N SER A 76 -7.45 -4.01 -7.71
CA SER A 76 -8.58 -4.74 -7.15
C SER A 76 -8.23 -5.31 -5.79
N LEU A 77 -9.02 -4.94 -4.81
CA LEU A 77 -8.97 -5.45 -3.46
C LEU A 77 -10.01 -6.56 -3.32
N ASN A 78 -9.61 -7.70 -2.81
CA ASN A 78 -10.50 -8.78 -2.37
C ASN A 78 -9.84 -9.43 -1.15
N THR A 79 -10.13 -8.86 0.01
CA THR A 79 -9.41 -9.18 1.25
C THR A 79 -10.40 -9.47 2.38
N GLU A 80 -10.03 -10.41 3.22
CA GLU A 80 -10.66 -10.71 4.49
C GLU A 80 -9.60 -10.60 5.58
N GLU A 81 -9.87 -9.83 6.60
CA GLU A 81 -8.97 -9.55 7.71
C GLU A 81 -9.65 -9.77 9.05
N GLN A 82 -8.90 -10.32 10.00
CA GLN A 82 -9.34 -10.53 11.36
C GLN A 82 -8.50 -9.66 12.29
N ILE A 83 -9.15 -8.67 12.91
CA ILE A 83 -8.53 -7.71 13.81
C ILE A 83 -8.88 -8.11 15.24
N TRP A 84 -7.89 -8.25 16.09
CA TRP A 84 -8.10 -8.62 17.49
C TRP A 84 -8.67 -7.46 18.30
N LEU A 85 -9.71 -7.71 19.09
CA LEU A 85 -10.31 -6.74 20.00
C LEU A 85 -9.86 -7.05 21.43
N GLY A 86 -8.86 -6.34 21.92
CA GLY A 86 -8.35 -6.54 23.27
C GLY A 86 -7.23 -5.57 23.63
N VAL A 87 -7.13 -5.27 24.92
CA VAL A 87 -5.97 -4.58 25.49
C VAL A 87 -4.88 -5.63 25.66
N ARG A 88 -4.23 -6.05 24.59
CA ARG A 88 -2.93 -6.70 24.72
C ARG A 88 -1.90 -5.59 24.82
N ASP A 89 -0.97 -5.75 25.72
CA ASP A 89 0.26 -4.99 25.73
C ASP A 89 1.02 -5.28 24.42
N CYS A 90 0.57 -4.69 23.30
CA CYS A 90 1.25 -4.73 22.00
C CYS A 90 2.64 -4.08 22.08
N GLN A 91 3.01 -3.57 23.27
CA GLN A 91 4.31 -2.97 23.59
C GLN A 91 5.23 -3.87 24.42
N ALA A 92 4.77 -5.01 24.88
CA ALA A 92 5.55 -5.88 25.77
C ALA A 92 6.06 -7.16 25.07
N ALA A 93 6.44 -7.09 23.81
CA ALA A 93 7.32 -8.10 23.23
C ALA A 93 8.77 -7.77 23.60
N GLU A 94 9.13 -7.94 24.89
CA GLU A 94 10.53 -8.08 25.27
C GLU A 94 11.08 -9.32 24.53
N PRO A 95 12.21 -9.20 23.78
CA PRO A 95 12.69 -10.27 22.89
C PRO A 95 13.30 -11.49 23.60
N ASN A 96 13.02 -11.70 24.86
CA ASN A 96 13.78 -12.66 25.69
C ASN A 96 13.05 -13.95 26.07
N ASN A 97 11.82 -14.24 25.59
CA ASN A 97 11.21 -15.55 25.82
C ASN A 97 10.50 -16.06 24.55
N SER A 98 11.26 -16.80 23.74
CA SER A 98 10.91 -17.28 22.43
C SER A 98 10.09 -18.57 22.47
N ASN A 99 8.77 -18.44 22.54
CA ASN A 99 7.88 -19.45 21.96
C ASN A 99 7.40 -18.92 20.60
N GLN A 100 7.52 -19.71 19.53
CA GLN A 100 7.12 -19.33 18.17
C GLN A 100 5.65 -18.88 18.06
N LEU A 101 4.78 -19.30 18.99
CA LEU A 101 3.39 -18.87 19.07
C LEU A 101 3.25 -17.39 19.49
N ASP A 102 4.12 -16.89 20.37
CA ASP A 102 4.07 -15.49 20.82
C ASP A 102 4.50 -14.50 19.74
N GLN A 103 5.30 -14.96 18.75
CA GLN A 103 5.73 -14.12 17.61
C GLN A 103 4.62 -13.92 16.57
N ILE A 104 3.75 -14.90 16.38
CA ILE A 104 2.59 -14.78 15.46
C ILE A 104 1.56 -13.83 16.06
N ASP A 105 1.34 -13.90 17.36
CA ASP A 105 0.43 -13.02 18.10
C ASP A 105 0.89 -11.54 18.10
N ALA A 106 2.20 -11.29 18.00
CA ALA A 106 2.77 -9.94 17.94
C ALA A 106 2.55 -9.25 16.57
N LEU A 107 2.20 -10.00 15.52
CA LEU A 107 1.93 -9.49 14.18
C LEU A 107 0.44 -9.22 13.92
N MET A 108 -0.44 -9.61 14.85
CA MET A 108 -1.87 -9.35 14.70
C MET A 108 -2.19 -7.90 15.07
N GLU A 109 -2.95 -7.24 14.20
CA GLU A 109 -3.49 -5.91 14.50
C GLU A 109 -4.46 -5.98 15.68
N CYS A 110 -4.33 -5.04 16.61
CA CYS A 110 -5.16 -4.97 17.82
C CYS A 110 -5.89 -3.62 17.87
N LEU A 111 -7.20 -3.67 18.10
CA LEU A 111 -8.01 -2.49 18.37
C LEU A 111 -8.49 -2.48 19.82
N ASP A 112 -8.62 -1.28 20.39
CA ASP A 112 -9.27 -1.10 21.69
C ASP A 112 -10.75 -1.50 21.57
N PRO A 113 -11.26 -2.43 22.42
CA PRO A 113 -12.65 -2.87 22.40
C PRO A 113 -13.67 -1.73 22.57
N HIS A 114 -13.27 -0.61 23.15
CA HIS A 114 -14.09 0.59 23.32
C HIS A 114 -13.83 1.65 22.24
N GLY A 115 -12.96 1.34 21.30
CA GLY A 115 -12.61 2.22 20.18
C GLY A 115 -13.66 2.22 19.05
N SER A 116 -13.20 2.67 17.90
CA SER A 116 -14.02 2.72 16.68
C SER A 116 -13.28 2.09 15.52
N PHE A 117 -14.01 1.46 14.62
CA PHE A 117 -13.53 1.00 13.34
C PHE A 117 -13.80 2.08 12.28
N ASP A 118 -12.76 2.45 11.53
CA ASP A 118 -12.83 3.40 10.43
C ASP A 118 -12.71 2.66 9.09
N PRO A 119 -13.82 2.45 8.36
CA PRO A 119 -13.79 1.73 7.10
C PRO A 119 -13.05 2.48 5.99
N GLU A 120 -13.02 3.82 5.99
CA GLU A 120 -12.30 4.61 4.98
C GLU A 120 -10.79 4.43 5.13
N ARG A 121 -10.29 4.50 6.36
CA ARG A 121 -8.90 4.26 6.69
C ARG A 121 -8.48 2.84 6.36
N TRP A 122 -9.30 1.85 6.71
CA TRP A 122 -9.04 0.45 6.38
C TRP A 122 -8.91 0.23 4.85
N ILE A 123 -9.81 0.83 4.05
CA ILE A 123 -9.71 0.79 2.58
C ILE A 123 -8.38 1.34 2.10
N PHE A 124 -7.99 2.50 2.63
CA PHE A 124 -6.73 3.14 2.26
C PHE A 124 -5.54 2.24 2.55
N GLU A 125 -5.47 1.64 3.74
CA GLU A 125 -4.40 0.73 4.15
C GLU A 125 -4.34 -0.50 3.26
N GLN A 126 -5.48 -1.16 3.03
CA GLN A 126 -5.55 -2.36 2.18
C GLN A 126 -5.22 -2.08 0.71
N LEU A 127 -5.70 -0.98 0.13
CA LEU A 127 -5.34 -0.59 -1.23
C LEU A 127 -3.86 -0.21 -1.35
N SER A 128 -3.30 0.43 -0.34
CA SER A 128 -1.88 0.77 -0.29
C SER A 128 -0.99 -0.48 -0.31
N LEU A 129 -1.39 -1.54 0.39
CA LEU A 129 -0.72 -2.84 0.37
C LEU A 129 -0.78 -3.54 -1.00
N GLN A 130 -1.83 -3.27 -1.79
CA GLN A 130 -1.96 -3.82 -3.15
C GLN A 130 -1.15 -3.03 -4.20
N MET A 131 -0.65 -1.85 -3.86
CA MET A 131 0.15 -1.07 -4.81
C MET A 131 1.52 -1.72 -5.03
N PRO A 132 2.00 -1.80 -6.29
CA PRO A 132 3.30 -2.37 -6.57
C PRO A 132 4.42 -1.49 -6.01
N LEU A 133 5.41 -2.12 -5.36
CA LEU A 133 6.63 -1.43 -4.89
C LEU A 133 7.45 -0.85 -6.04
N VAL A 134 7.43 -1.52 -7.20
CA VAL A 134 8.11 -1.06 -8.42
C VAL A 134 7.07 -0.84 -9.50
N LYS A 135 6.91 0.40 -9.93
CA LYS A 135 5.92 0.83 -10.92
C LYS A 135 6.52 0.77 -12.32
N ARG A 136 6.04 -0.14 -13.15
CA ARG A 136 6.49 -0.31 -14.55
C ARG A 136 5.31 -0.32 -15.49
N CYS A 137 5.42 0.45 -16.59
CA CYS A 137 4.34 0.56 -17.57
C CYS A 137 4.15 -0.69 -18.45
N GLY A 138 5.04 -1.69 -18.38
CA GLY A 138 4.92 -2.95 -19.11
C GLY A 138 6.20 -3.39 -19.82
N ALA A 139 6.06 -4.43 -20.68
CA ALA A 139 7.17 -4.99 -21.45
C ALA A 139 7.71 -4.01 -22.50
N ASP A 140 6.82 -3.20 -23.09
CA ASP A 140 7.15 -2.22 -24.15
C ASP A 140 7.68 -0.89 -23.58
N CYS A 141 8.14 -0.90 -22.34
CA CYS A 141 8.68 0.30 -21.69
C CYS A 141 9.89 0.84 -22.48
N PRO A 142 9.88 2.11 -22.96
CA PRO A 142 10.96 2.69 -23.77
C PRO A 142 12.29 2.81 -23.01
N GLY A 143 12.28 2.57 -21.71
CA GLY A 143 13.47 2.70 -20.86
C GLY A 143 13.74 4.13 -20.39
N PRO A 144 14.84 4.35 -19.68
CA PRO A 144 15.18 5.66 -19.15
C PRO A 144 15.38 6.66 -20.30
N PRO A 145 14.99 7.93 -20.12
CA PRO A 145 15.21 8.96 -21.11
C PRO A 145 16.71 9.06 -21.42
N GLN A 146 17.06 8.88 -22.69
CA GLN A 146 18.44 9.03 -23.14
C GLN A 146 18.83 10.50 -23.06
N PRO A 147 19.97 10.86 -22.45
CA PRO A 147 20.45 12.23 -22.51
C PRO A 147 20.62 12.59 -23.99
N SER A 148 19.94 13.66 -24.42
CA SER A 148 20.09 14.17 -25.75
C SER A 148 21.55 14.59 -25.95
N THR A 149 22.37 13.69 -26.48
CA THR A 149 23.66 14.07 -27.03
C THR A 149 23.35 14.96 -28.23
N LYS A 150 23.32 16.28 -28.02
CA LYS A 150 23.45 17.24 -29.14
C LYS A 150 24.71 16.81 -29.85
N LYS A 151 24.57 16.22 -31.04
CA LYS A 151 25.66 16.01 -31.99
C LYS A 151 26.14 17.42 -32.46
N SER A 152 26.84 18.13 -31.59
CA SER A 152 27.75 19.16 -32.05
C SER A 152 28.91 18.38 -32.68
N GLY A 153 29.03 18.44 -33.99
CA GLY A 153 30.13 17.87 -34.74
C GLY A 153 31.47 18.43 -34.23
N ALA A 154 32.12 17.64 -33.42
CA ALA A 154 33.51 17.84 -33.04
C ALA A 154 34.09 16.45 -32.66
N GLN A 155 35.06 16.05 -33.42
CA GLN A 155 36.14 15.07 -33.26
C GLN A 155 36.10 14.24 -31.96
N HIS A 156 36.32 12.94 -32.11
CA HIS A 156 36.63 11.93 -31.09
C HIS A 156 37.55 12.47 -29.98
N GLN A 157 36.97 13.17 -29.01
CA GLN A 157 37.58 13.28 -27.69
C GLN A 157 36.96 12.20 -26.81
N GLN A 158 37.81 11.36 -26.25
CA GLN A 158 37.44 10.41 -25.20
C GLN A 158 36.62 11.16 -24.16
N PRO A 159 35.51 10.57 -23.68
CA PRO A 159 34.71 11.22 -22.65
C PRO A 159 35.60 11.57 -21.47
N ASP A 160 35.71 12.83 -21.17
CA ASP A 160 36.47 13.33 -20.02
C ASP A 160 35.79 12.76 -18.76
N ILE A 161 36.45 11.80 -18.17
CA ILE A 161 35.93 11.14 -16.97
C ILE A 161 36.10 12.14 -15.81
N ASP A 162 34.99 12.47 -15.16
CA ASP A 162 35.01 13.31 -13.96
C ASP A 162 36.15 12.84 -13.01
N PRO A 163 37.04 13.75 -12.61
CA PRO A 163 38.21 13.40 -11.77
C PRO A 163 37.85 12.64 -10.50
N ARG A 164 36.63 12.82 -9.99
CA ARG A 164 36.13 12.11 -8.81
C ARG A 164 36.00 10.62 -9.03
N TRP A 165 35.80 10.16 -10.29
CA TRP A 165 35.65 8.76 -10.65
C TRP A 165 36.94 8.14 -11.17
N ALA A 166 38.02 8.90 -11.31
CA ALA A 166 39.29 8.42 -11.84
C ALA A 166 39.88 7.27 -11.01
N ALA A 167 39.64 7.24 -9.71
CA ALA A 167 40.10 6.18 -8.82
C ALA A 167 39.45 4.80 -9.13
N LEU A 168 38.21 4.78 -9.66
CA LEU A 168 37.47 3.56 -9.98
C LEU A 168 37.99 2.84 -11.23
N ARG A 169 38.74 3.53 -12.09
CA ARG A 169 39.39 2.91 -13.27
C ARG A 169 40.35 1.81 -12.89
N LYS A 170 40.98 1.90 -11.72
CA LYS A 170 41.91 0.89 -11.23
C LYS A 170 41.22 -0.44 -10.86
N LEU A 171 39.92 -0.43 -10.62
CA LEU A 171 39.14 -1.61 -10.26
C LEU A 171 38.65 -2.39 -11.48
N SER A 172 38.60 -1.78 -12.68
CA SER A 172 38.15 -2.44 -13.91
C SER A 172 39.27 -3.11 -14.70
N SER A 173 40.52 -3.05 -14.24
CA SER A 173 41.70 -3.61 -14.89
C SER A 173 42.33 -4.80 -14.14
N SER A 174 41.54 -5.49 -13.27
CA SER A 174 41.91 -6.76 -12.65
C SER A 174 41.13 -7.90 -13.26
#